data_cdf2cf4ac53c1fd72264479faef755b9
#
_entry.id   cdf2cf4ac53c1fd72264479faef755b9
#
_cell.length_a   1.000
_cell.length_b   1.000
_cell.length_c   1.000
_cell.angle_alpha   90.00
_cell.angle_beta   90.00
_cell.angle_gamma   90.00
#
_symmetry.space_group_name_H-M   'P 1'
#
loop_
_entity.id
_entity.type
_entity.pdbx_description
1 polymer ?
#
loop_
_entity_poly.entity_id
_entity_poly.type
_entity_poly.pdbx_seq_one_letter_code
_entity_poly.pdbx_strand_id
1 'polypeptide(L)'
;MPRLYPAFVLLAALALAAPARAQPREQTVADLAFAMGQSHALRQLCQGATDQYWRERMQRMTELEAPNPADRPALTLRFNDGFLAGQRQYPHCTQQSRAAERSAAARGQALANLLARGMAQR
;
A
#
# COMPACT_ATOMS: atom_id res chain seq x y z
N MET A 1 -16.36 -25.88 -61.70
CA MET A 1 -15.46 -25.98 -60.54
C MET A 1 -16.11 -25.31 -59.36
N PRO A 2 -16.59 -26.07 -58.39
CA PRO A 2 -17.17 -25.40 -57.18
C PRO A 2 -16.00 -24.90 -56.30
N ARG A 3 -16.00 -23.62 -56.04
CA ARG A 3 -15.06 -23.00 -55.08
C ARG A 3 -15.52 -23.32 -53.65
N LEU A 4 -14.75 -24.16 -52.97
CA LEU A 4 -14.88 -24.41 -51.55
C LEU A 4 -14.34 -23.19 -50.80
N TYR A 5 -15.21 -22.43 -50.15
CA TYR A 5 -14.82 -21.41 -49.20
C TYR A 5 -14.57 -22.10 -47.84
N PRO A 6 -13.37 -21.93 -47.24
CA PRO A 6 -13.19 -22.42 -45.88
C PRO A 6 -13.97 -21.50 -44.93
N ALA A 7 -14.95 -22.07 -44.26
CA ALA A 7 -15.62 -21.39 -43.14
C ALA A 7 -14.61 -21.18 -42.02
N PHE A 8 -14.18 -19.95 -41.83
CA PHE A 8 -13.48 -19.54 -40.65
C PHE A 8 -14.43 -19.51 -39.46
N VAL A 9 -14.39 -20.57 -38.66
CA VAL A 9 -15.05 -20.58 -37.35
C VAL A 9 -14.23 -19.70 -36.44
N LEU A 10 -14.68 -18.45 -36.22
CA LEU A 10 -14.17 -17.57 -35.17
C LEU A 10 -14.66 -18.13 -33.82
N LEU A 11 -13.79 -18.88 -33.16
CA LEU A 11 -13.94 -19.19 -31.74
C LEU A 11 -13.69 -17.89 -30.96
N ALA A 12 -14.77 -17.22 -30.61
CA ALA A 12 -14.73 -16.16 -29.61
C ALA A 12 -14.44 -16.80 -28.24
N ALA A 13 -13.18 -16.76 -27.81
CA ALA A 13 -12.82 -17.10 -26.46
C ALA A 13 -13.39 -16.01 -25.53
N LEU A 14 -14.53 -16.29 -24.89
CA LEU A 14 -15.01 -15.50 -23.76
C LEU A 14 -13.98 -15.71 -22.62
N ALA A 15 -13.08 -14.77 -22.47
CA ALA A 15 -12.26 -14.68 -21.28
C ALA A 15 -13.20 -14.32 -20.11
N LEU A 16 -13.56 -15.33 -19.33
CA LEU A 16 -14.23 -15.14 -18.04
C LEU A 16 -13.24 -14.41 -17.13
N ALA A 17 -13.37 -13.08 -17.04
CA ALA A 17 -12.61 -12.30 -16.07
C ALA A 17 -13.05 -12.78 -14.67
N ALA A 18 -12.13 -13.44 -13.95
CA ALA A 18 -12.36 -13.80 -12.56
C ALA A 18 -12.58 -12.51 -11.75
N PRO A 19 -13.60 -12.44 -10.85
CA PRO A 19 -13.80 -11.28 -10.02
C PRO A 19 -12.53 -11.05 -9.16
N ALA A 20 -12.01 -9.83 -9.16
CA ALA A 20 -10.90 -9.45 -8.30
C ALA A 20 -11.30 -9.70 -6.84
N ARG A 21 -10.57 -10.58 -6.14
CA ARG A 21 -10.79 -10.82 -4.72
C ARG A 21 -10.32 -9.60 -3.93
N ALA A 22 -11.14 -9.18 -2.97
CA ALA A 22 -10.73 -8.16 -2.02
C ALA A 22 -9.49 -8.65 -1.25
N GLN A 23 -8.50 -7.77 -1.08
CA GLN A 23 -7.31 -8.05 -0.31
C GLN A 23 -7.67 -8.34 1.15
N PRO A 24 -7.08 -9.36 1.79
CA PRO A 24 -7.32 -9.63 3.20
C PRO A 24 -6.99 -8.40 4.06
N ARG A 25 -7.76 -8.18 5.13
CA ARG A 25 -7.55 -7.06 6.05
C ARG A 25 -6.13 -6.98 6.57
N GLU A 26 -5.56 -8.10 6.99
CA GLU A 26 -4.19 -8.18 7.50
C GLU A 26 -3.17 -7.66 6.49
N GLN A 27 -3.33 -7.99 5.22
CA GLN A 27 -2.46 -7.49 4.16
C GLN A 27 -2.63 -5.99 3.95
N THR A 28 -3.85 -5.47 4.03
CA THR A 28 -4.11 -4.02 3.93
C THR A 28 -3.47 -3.26 5.08
N VAL A 29 -3.55 -3.78 6.30
CA VAL A 29 -2.87 -3.20 7.47
C VAL A 29 -1.34 -3.22 7.31
N ALA A 30 -0.79 -4.33 6.81
CA ALA A 30 0.65 -4.44 6.54
C ALA A 30 1.11 -3.45 5.47
N ASP A 31 0.35 -3.29 4.40
CA ASP A 31 0.65 -2.32 3.33
C ASP A 31 0.54 -0.87 3.82
N LEU A 32 -0.43 -0.59 4.70
CA LEU A 32 -0.54 0.71 5.36
C LEU A 32 0.68 0.99 6.24
N ALA A 33 1.14 0.02 7.02
CA ALA A 33 2.35 0.15 7.84
C ALA A 33 3.57 0.47 6.96
N PHE A 34 3.72 -0.20 5.83
CA PHE A 34 4.79 0.07 4.86
C PHE A 34 4.70 1.49 4.29
N ALA A 35 3.52 1.93 3.85
CA ALA A 35 3.31 3.28 3.33
C ALA A 35 3.61 4.36 4.39
N MET A 36 3.25 4.13 5.64
CA MET A 36 3.58 5.03 6.76
C MET A 36 5.08 5.09 6.98
N GLY A 37 5.79 3.97 6.89
CA GLY A 37 7.25 3.91 7.01
C GLY A 37 7.95 4.69 5.89
N GLN A 38 7.52 4.52 4.64
CA GLN A 38 8.02 5.32 3.51
C GLN A 38 7.80 6.81 3.73
N SER A 39 6.58 7.18 4.12
CA SER A 39 6.22 8.58 4.38
C SER A 39 7.08 9.16 5.51
N HIS A 40 7.37 8.36 6.54
CA HIS A 40 8.23 8.76 7.66
C HIS A 40 9.66 9.08 7.20
N ALA A 41 10.28 8.20 6.44
CA ALA A 41 11.62 8.42 5.91
C ALA A 41 11.68 9.68 5.01
N LEU A 42 10.75 9.81 4.10
CA LEU A 42 10.70 10.93 3.16
C LEU A 42 10.41 12.26 3.86
N ARG A 43 9.56 12.24 4.88
CA ARG A 43 9.30 13.43 5.70
C ARG A 43 10.51 13.84 6.53
N GLN A 44 11.18 12.89 7.18
CA GLN A 44 12.41 13.18 7.95
C GLN A 44 13.52 13.76 7.06
N LEU A 45 13.59 13.37 5.81
CA LEU A 45 14.55 13.89 4.85
C LEU A 45 14.48 15.42 4.72
N CYS A 46 13.27 15.98 4.77
CA CYS A 46 13.03 17.43 4.65
C CYS A 46 12.80 18.15 5.98
N GLN A 47 12.21 17.47 6.97
CA GLN A 47 11.86 18.06 8.26
C GLN A 47 12.91 17.78 9.36
N GLY A 48 13.79 16.80 9.13
CA GLY A 48 14.81 16.41 10.10
C GLY A 48 14.46 15.11 10.84
N ALA A 49 15.50 14.47 11.37
CA ALA A 49 15.41 13.15 12.00
C ALA A 49 14.57 13.12 13.29
N THR A 50 14.27 14.25 13.88
CA THR A 50 13.42 14.36 15.08
C THR A 50 11.92 14.42 14.77
N ASP A 51 11.54 14.56 13.51
CA ASP A 51 10.13 14.54 13.11
C ASP A 51 9.50 13.16 13.36
N GLN A 52 8.42 13.13 14.13
CA GLN A 52 7.75 11.89 14.56
C GLN A 52 6.30 11.79 14.04
N TYR A 53 5.92 12.65 13.11
CA TYR A 53 4.53 12.73 12.60
C TYR A 53 3.96 11.37 12.18
N TRP A 54 4.67 10.64 11.32
CA TRP A 54 4.20 9.34 10.85
C TRP A 54 4.40 8.22 11.85
N ARG A 55 5.42 8.29 12.67
CA ARG A 55 5.66 7.31 13.74
C ARG A 55 4.54 7.31 14.78
N GLU A 56 4.07 8.49 15.17
CA GLU A 56 2.94 8.61 16.11
C GLU A 56 1.65 8.06 15.50
N ARG A 57 1.42 8.28 14.22
CA ARG A 57 0.28 7.70 13.49
C ARG A 57 0.38 6.19 13.40
N MET A 58 1.57 5.66 13.15
CA MET A 58 1.82 4.23 13.16
C MET A 58 1.50 3.61 14.52
N GLN A 59 1.90 4.23 15.60
CA GLN A 59 1.59 3.74 16.95
C GLN A 59 0.08 3.65 17.16
N ARG A 60 -0.67 4.68 16.83
CA ARG A 60 -2.14 4.66 16.95
C ARG A 60 -2.79 3.59 16.07
N MET A 61 -2.34 3.45 14.84
CA MET A 61 -2.84 2.41 13.94
C MET A 61 -2.55 1.01 14.51
N THR A 62 -1.37 0.79 15.05
CA THR A 62 -0.99 -0.49 15.66
C THR A 62 -1.87 -0.82 16.86
N GLU A 63 -2.19 0.14 17.72
CA GLU A 63 -3.08 -0.06 18.86
C GLU A 63 -4.50 -0.47 18.42
N LEU A 64 -4.99 0.12 17.33
CA LEU A 64 -6.32 -0.16 16.80
C LEU A 64 -6.40 -1.49 16.04
N GLU A 65 -5.40 -1.79 15.22
CA GLU A 65 -5.41 -2.92 14.29
C GLU A 65 -4.73 -4.18 14.83
N ALA A 66 -3.87 -4.03 15.82
CA ALA A 66 -3.18 -5.11 16.51
C ALA A 66 -3.37 -4.98 18.03
N PRO A 67 -4.60 -5.17 18.55
CA PRO A 67 -4.86 -5.10 19.98
C PRO A 67 -4.12 -6.19 20.77
N ASN A 68 -3.89 -7.37 20.14
CA ASN A 68 -3.02 -8.38 20.71
C ASN A 68 -1.55 -7.99 20.52
N PRO A 69 -0.78 -7.81 21.62
CA PRO A 69 0.63 -7.43 21.53
C PRO A 69 1.49 -8.38 20.69
N ALA A 70 1.12 -9.66 20.58
CA ALA A 70 1.85 -10.64 19.78
C ALA A 70 1.86 -10.34 18.27
N ASP A 71 0.88 -9.58 17.78
CA ASP A 71 0.74 -9.24 16.36
C ASP A 71 1.50 -7.97 15.97
N ARG A 72 1.95 -7.18 16.94
CA ARG A 72 2.59 -5.88 16.72
C ARG A 72 3.99 -5.96 16.08
N PRO A 73 4.86 -6.92 16.41
CA PRO A 73 6.20 -6.98 15.79
C PRO A 73 6.18 -7.10 14.27
N ALA A 74 5.23 -7.83 13.69
CA ALA A 74 5.09 -7.96 12.24
C ALA A 74 4.79 -6.61 11.58
N LEU A 75 3.93 -5.79 12.18
CA LEU A 75 3.62 -4.44 11.69
C LEU A 75 4.81 -3.50 11.84
N THR A 76 5.55 -3.59 12.93
CA THR A 76 6.79 -2.82 13.12
C THR A 76 7.82 -3.14 12.04
N LEU A 77 7.99 -4.41 11.70
CA LEU A 77 8.87 -4.82 10.60
C LEU A 77 8.42 -4.22 9.26
N ARG A 78 7.13 -4.23 8.97
CA ARG A 78 6.60 -3.63 7.75
C ARG A 78 6.83 -2.12 7.68
N PHE A 79 6.63 -1.42 8.77
CA PHE A 79 6.97 0.01 8.87
C PHE A 79 8.46 0.25 8.63
N ASN A 80 9.33 -0.55 9.23
CA ASN A 80 10.78 -0.44 9.06
C ASN A 80 11.20 -0.74 7.61
N ASP A 81 10.59 -1.71 6.96
CA ASP A 81 10.82 -2.00 5.54
C ASP A 81 10.47 -0.80 4.67
N GLY A 82 9.33 -0.16 4.93
CA GLY A 82 8.91 1.06 4.26
C GLY A 82 9.88 2.22 4.51
N PHE A 83 10.33 2.39 5.74
CA PHE A 83 11.31 3.39 6.11
C PHE A 83 12.63 3.23 5.33
N LEU A 84 13.16 2.02 5.28
CA LEU A 84 14.36 1.71 4.50
C LEU A 84 14.16 1.95 3.01
N ALA A 85 13.00 1.58 2.46
CA ALA A 85 12.67 1.84 1.06
C ALA A 85 12.66 3.35 0.76
N GLY A 86 12.05 4.16 1.63
CA GLY A 86 12.03 5.61 1.50
C GLY A 86 13.42 6.23 1.57
N GLN A 87 14.26 5.77 2.49
CA GLN A 87 15.65 6.24 2.61
C GLN A 87 16.49 5.93 1.37
N ARG A 88 16.28 4.77 0.75
CA ARG A 88 17.03 4.38 -0.47
C ARG A 88 16.58 5.14 -1.70
N GLN A 89 15.36 5.63 -1.72
CA GLN A 89 14.74 6.24 -2.89
C GLN A 89 15.34 7.61 -3.19
N TYR A 90 15.60 8.42 -2.16
CA TYR A 90 16.13 9.78 -2.29
C TYR A 90 17.20 10.06 -1.24
N PRO A 91 18.39 10.50 -1.66
CA PRO A 91 19.48 10.87 -0.73
C PRO A 91 19.32 12.27 -0.12
N HIS A 92 18.54 13.15 -0.75
CA HIS A 92 18.40 14.55 -0.35
C HIS A 92 16.96 15.03 -0.44
N CYS A 93 16.62 16.03 0.39
CA CYS A 93 15.37 16.75 0.29
C CYS A 93 15.32 17.56 -1.00
N THR A 94 14.40 17.21 -1.88
CA THR A 94 14.15 17.85 -3.17
C THR A 94 12.66 17.98 -3.42
N GLN A 95 12.29 18.66 -4.50
CA GLN A 95 10.90 18.70 -4.95
C GLN A 95 10.39 17.29 -5.28
N GLN A 96 11.23 16.43 -5.86
CA GLN A 96 10.89 15.04 -6.17
C GLN A 96 10.68 14.20 -4.89
N SER A 97 11.53 14.37 -3.88
CA SER A 97 11.34 13.65 -2.60
C SER A 97 10.08 14.09 -1.87
N ARG A 98 9.73 15.38 -1.93
CA ARG A 98 8.46 15.89 -1.39
C ARG A 98 7.25 15.34 -2.15
N ALA A 99 7.33 15.22 -3.48
CA ALA A 99 6.30 14.59 -4.28
C ALA A 99 6.15 13.10 -3.96
N ALA A 100 7.26 12.40 -3.72
CA ALA A 100 7.25 11.00 -3.30
C ALA A 100 6.61 10.82 -1.91
N GLU A 101 6.85 11.73 -0.96
CA GLU A 101 6.15 11.72 0.33
C GLU A 101 4.65 11.86 0.14
N ARG A 102 4.20 12.83 -0.66
CA ARG A 102 2.77 13.01 -0.95
C ARG A 102 2.14 11.76 -1.58
N SER A 103 2.86 11.09 -2.49
CA SER A 103 2.39 9.85 -3.10
C SER A 103 2.28 8.70 -2.10
N ALA A 104 3.27 8.54 -1.22
CA ALA A 104 3.24 7.53 -0.17
C ALA A 104 2.09 7.81 0.82
N ALA A 105 1.91 9.06 1.23
CA ALA A 105 0.82 9.48 2.10
C ALA A 105 -0.56 9.24 1.46
N ALA A 106 -0.70 9.50 0.16
CA ALA A 106 -1.93 9.25 -0.59
C ALA A 106 -2.27 7.75 -0.66
N ARG A 107 -1.26 6.89 -0.88
CA ARG A 107 -1.46 5.42 -0.80
C ARG A 107 -1.91 4.99 0.59
N GLY A 108 -1.26 5.51 1.62
CA GLY A 108 -1.65 5.26 3.01
C GLY A 108 -3.10 5.68 3.28
N GLN A 109 -3.51 6.84 2.81
CA GLN A 109 -4.90 7.32 2.96
C GLN A 109 -5.89 6.40 2.23
N ALA A 110 -5.56 5.94 1.03
CA ALA A 110 -6.41 5.02 0.29
C ALA A 110 -6.57 3.68 1.03
N LEU A 111 -5.48 3.14 1.59
CA LEU A 111 -5.50 1.92 2.40
C LEU A 111 -6.32 2.11 3.70
N ALA A 112 -6.15 3.23 4.38
CA ALA A 112 -6.94 3.57 5.57
C ALA A 112 -8.44 3.67 5.25
N ASN A 113 -8.80 4.22 4.10
CA ASN A 113 -10.17 4.29 3.63
C ASN A 113 -10.76 2.89 3.37
N LEU A 114 -9.96 1.97 2.80
CA LEU A 114 -10.38 0.58 2.63
C LEU A 114 -10.65 -0.10 3.98
N LEU A 115 -9.80 0.12 4.97
CA LEU A 115 -10.00 -0.41 6.32
C LEU A 115 -11.27 0.13 6.97
N ALA A 116 -11.52 1.43 6.84
CA ALA A 116 -12.72 2.08 7.38
C ALA A 116 -14.00 1.52 6.75
N ARG A 117 -14.01 1.28 5.43
CA ARG A 117 -15.14 0.65 4.73
C ARG A 117 -15.30 -0.82 5.09
N GLY A 118 -14.19 -1.56 5.23
CA GLY A 118 -14.19 -2.97 5.62
C GLY A 118 -14.73 -3.21 7.02
N MET A 119 -14.57 -2.26 7.93
CA MET A 119 -15.15 -2.34 9.29
C MET A 119 -16.67 -2.36 9.29
N ALA A 120 -17.32 -1.75 8.30
CA ALA A 120 -18.77 -1.77 8.17
C ALA A 120 -19.32 -3.10 7.65
N GLN A 121 -18.46 -4.00 7.18
CA GLN A 121 -18.83 -5.29 6.56
C GLN A 121 -18.57 -6.50 7.48
N ARG A 122 -18.17 -6.28 8.70
CA ARG A 122 -17.95 -7.34 9.69
C ARG A 122 -19.26 -7.93 10.23
#